data_a6cd185f21d98f3a908af3e42f377474
#
_entry.id   a6cd185f21d98f3a908af3e42f377474
#
_cell.length_a   1.000
_cell.length_b   1.000
_cell.length_c   1.000
_cell.angle_alpha   90.00
_cell.angle_beta   90.00
_cell.angle_gamma   90.00
#
_symmetry.space_group_name_H-M   'P 1'
#
loop_
_entity.id
_entity.type
_entity.pdbx_description
1 polymer ?
#
loop_
_entity_poly.entity_id
_entity_poly.type
_entity_poly.pdbx_seq_one_letter_code
_entity_poly.pdbx_strand_id
1 'polypeptide(L)'
;MEQQKYIPALGYDFLTVFYDLAIKLTMPENKFRGLLIDEINPQDNETILEFGFGTGQNLILAKAQNTNTKFIGVDIDPKVREIALHKLNKQNVSIPLDLYNGATLPYQENQFDKIYSCLVFHQLDEETKLNCLKELHRVLKPNGKLIIADWGKAQNKLMRFTFGFVQLLDGFKTTNDNVKGLMPTFITNAGFSNVETTKSINTMIGTFSYYRATKK
;
A
#
# COMPACT_ATOMS: atom_id res chain seq x y z
N MET A 1 8.39 -2.57 -25.70
CA MET A 1 7.84 -2.07 -24.42
C MET A 1 8.88 -2.45 -23.37
N GLU A 2 9.64 -1.49 -22.84
CA GLU A 2 10.56 -1.74 -21.74
C GLU A 2 9.73 -2.15 -20.51
N GLN A 3 10.00 -3.36 -20.00
CA GLN A 3 9.46 -3.78 -18.70
C GLN A 3 10.03 -2.81 -17.66
N GLN A 4 9.16 -2.12 -16.93
CA GLN A 4 9.59 -1.35 -15.76
C GLN A 4 10.39 -2.27 -14.84
N LYS A 5 11.57 -1.81 -14.45
CA LYS A 5 12.50 -2.57 -13.62
C LYS A 5 11.88 -2.72 -12.23
N TYR A 6 11.27 -3.88 -11.98
CA TYR A 6 10.75 -4.25 -10.66
C TYR A 6 11.88 -4.23 -9.62
N ILE A 7 11.63 -3.61 -8.47
CA ILE A 7 12.50 -3.64 -7.30
C ILE A 7 11.81 -4.51 -6.25
N PRO A 8 12.39 -5.68 -5.88
CA PRO A 8 11.82 -6.54 -4.85
C PRO A 8 11.66 -5.82 -3.51
N ALA A 9 10.71 -6.24 -2.67
CA ALA A 9 10.61 -5.78 -1.29
C ALA A 9 11.96 -5.99 -0.57
N LEU A 10 12.45 -4.96 0.15
CA LEU A 10 13.78 -4.91 0.77
C LEU A 10 14.95 -4.98 -0.23
N GLY A 11 14.74 -4.66 -1.53
CA GLY A 11 15.79 -4.59 -2.54
C GLY A 11 16.38 -5.94 -2.99
N TYR A 12 16.01 -7.06 -2.36
CA TYR A 12 16.56 -8.39 -2.66
C TYR A 12 15.49 -9.48 -2.55
N ASP A 13 15.38 -10.32 -3.58
CA ASP A 13 14.41 -11.42 -3.67
C ASP A 13 14.38 -12.37 -2.45
N PHE A 14 15.55 -12.70 -1.88
CA PHE A 14 15.63 -13.62 -0.75
C PHE A 14 15.17 -13.02 0.57
N LEU A 15 15.12 -11.68 0.69
CA LEU A 15 14.67 -10.98 1.89
C LEU A 15 13.14 -10.88 2.00
N THR A 16 12.42 -11.08 0.89
CA THR A 16 10.95 -11.05 0.89
C THR A 16 10.34 -12.05 1.87
N VAL A 17 10.98 -13.22 2.04
CA VAL A 17 10.52 -14.23 3.01
C VAL A 17 10.64 -13.73 4.46
N PHE A 18 11.60 -12.84 4.75
CA PHE A 18 11.83 -12.25 6.07
C PHE A 18 11.11 -10.92 6.26
N TYR A 19 10.42 -10.43 5.24
CA TYR A 19 9.75 -9.12 5.28
C TYR A 19 8.76 -9.01 6.44
N ASP A 20 7.88 -10.00 6.62
CA ASP A 20 6.91 -9.98 7.72
C ASP A 20 7.60 -9.98 9.10
N LEU A 21 8.73 -10.68 9.23
CA LEU A 21 9.51 -10.69 10.47
C LEU A 21 10.16 -9.32 10.72
N ALA A 22 10.71 -8.68 9.69
CA ALA A 22 11.31 -7.35 9.79
C ALA A 22 10.26 -6.31 10.22
N ILE A 23 9.08 -6.32 9.61
CA ILE A 23 7.95 -5.45 9.99
C ILE A 23 7.56 -5.70 11.44
N LYS A 24 7.41 -6.95 11.86
CA LYS A 24 7.03 -7.31 13.23
C LYS A 24 8.05 -6.84 14.28
N LEU A 25 9.34 -6.83 13.94
CA LEU A 25 10.41 -6.41 14.86
C LEU A 25 10.59 -4.88 14.91
N THR A 26 10.33 -4.16 13.82
CA THR A 26 10.62 -2.73 13.71
C THR A 26 9.39 -1.83 13.83
N MET A 27 8.20 -2.39 13.62
CA MET A 27 6.95 -1.66 13.64
C MET A 27 5.95 -2.26 14.64
N PRO A 28 5.08 -1.46 15.26
CA PRO A 28 3.99 -1.96 16.10
C PRO A 28 2.88 -2.56 15.21
N GLU A 29 3.12 -3.77 14.66
CA GLU A 29 2.34 -4.39 13.59
C GLU A 29 0.84 -4.41 13.86
N ASN A 30 0.44 -4.89 15.04
CA ASN A 30 -0.99 -4.95 15.41
C ASN A 30 -1.63 -3.56 15.41
N LYS A 31 -0.90 -2.53 15.86
CA LYS A 31 -1.41 -1.16 15.92
C LYS A 31 -1.55 -0.56 14.53
N PHE A 32 -0.52 -0.64 13.68
CA PHE A 32 -0.61 0.02 12.38
C PHE A 32 -1.58 -0.71 11.43
N ARG A 33 -1.64 -2.04 11.47
CA ARG A 33 -2.61 -2.78 10.65
C ARG A 33 -4.04 -2.61 11.17
N GLY A 34 -4.25 -2.58 12.48
CA GLY A 34 -5.56 -2.28 13.06
C GLY A 34 -6.07 -0.91 12.62
N LEU A 35 -5.23 0.13 12.71
CA LEU A 35 -5.56 1.47 12.23
C LEU A 35 -5.83 1.52 10.72
N LEU A 36 -5.11 0.72 9.92
CA LEU A 36 -5.39 0.60 8.48
C LEU A 36 -6.78 0.02 8.24
N ILE A 37 -7.15 -1.05 8.93
CA ILE A 37 -8.46 -1.68 8.79
C ILE A 37 -9.57 -0.72 9.23
N ASP A 38 -9.35 0.05 10.31
CA ASP A 38 -10.28 1.11 10.74
C ASP A 38 -10.45 2.21 9.67
N GLU A 39 -9.37 2.62 8.99
CA GLU A 39 -9.43 3.62 7.90
C GLU A 39 -10.14 3.06 6.66
N ILE A 40 -9.94 1.79 6.31
CA ILE A 40 -10.66 1.11 5.22
C ILE A 40 -12.14 1.01 5.56
N ASN A 41 -12.48 0.65 6.80
CA ASN A 41 -13.84 0.48 7.30
C ASN A 41 -14.74 -0.22 6.26
N PRO A 42 -14.47 -1.52 5.96
CA PRO A 42 -15.17 -2.23 4.90
C PRO A 42 -16.65 -2.41 5.22
N GLN A 43 -17.52 -2.11 4.26
CA GLN A 43 -18.96 -2.23 4.40
C GLN A 43 -19.49 -3.40 3.55
N ASP A 44 -20.69 -3.89 3.88
CA ASP A 44 -21.36 -4.94 3.13
C ASP A 44 -21.54 -4.54 1.66
N ASN A 45 -21.34 -5.52 0.77
CA ASN A 45 -21.48 -5.37 -0.68
C ASN A 45 -20.50 -4.42 -1.37
N GLU A 46 -19.53 -3.84 -0.65
CA GLU A 46 -18.43 -3.10 -1.30
C GLU A 46 -17.49 -4.04 -2.03
N THR A 47 -16.90 -3.55 -3.12
CA THR A 47 -15.77 -4.16 -3.81
C THR A 47 -14.53 -3.33 -3.54
N ILE A 48 -13.55 -3.90 -2.84
CA ILE A 48 -12.36 -3.21 -2.35
C ILE A 48 -11.10 -3.84 -2.94
N LEU A 49 -10.20 -3.00 -3.49
CA LEU A 49 -8.91 -3.42 -4.03
C LEU A 49 -7.79 -3.13 -3.03
N GLU A 50 -6.92 -4.11 -2.78
CA GLU A 50 -5.58 -3.85 -2.24
C GLU A 50 -4.57 -3.73 -3.36
N PHE A 51 -3.92 -2.58 -3.48
CA PHE A 51 -2.83 -2.32 -4.41
C PHE A 51 -1.49 -2.59 -3.73
N GLY A 52 -0.74 -3.58 -4.23
CA GLY A 52 0.48 -4.08 -3.62
C GLY A 52 0.16 -4.95 -2.39
N PHE A 53 -0.54 -6.08 -2.60
CA PHE A 53 -0.98 -6.93 -1.50
C PHE A 53 0.16 -7.65 -0.77
N GLY A 54 1.37 -7.70 -1.35
CA GLY A 54 2.53 -8.35 -0.77
C GLY A 54 2.23 -9.77 -0.29
N THR A 55 2.50 -10.07 0.98
CA THR A 55 2.24 -11.40 1.56
C THR A 55 0.77 -11.65 1.96
N GLY A 56 -0.16 -10.74 1.64
CA GLY A 56 -1.61 -10.90 1.85
C GLY A 56 -2.11 -10.69 3.28
N GLN A 57 -1.26 -10.20 4.19
CA GLN A 57 -1.63 -10.07 5.61
C GLN A 57 -2.79 -9.08 5.84
N ASN A 58 -2.81 -7.94 5.14
CA ASN A 58 -3.89 -6.96 5.29
C ASN A 58 -5.21 -7.47 4.70
N LEU A 59 -5.16 -8.21 3.57
CA LEU A 59 -6.36 -8.84 2.99
C LEU A 59 -7.04 -9.80 3.98
N ILE A 60 -6.25 -10.61 4.68
CA ILE A 60 -6.76 -11.52 5.72
C ILE A 60 -7.47 -10.73 6.83
N LEU A 61 -6.82 -9.69 7.35
CA LEU A 61 -7.38 -8.87 8.43
C LEU A 61 -8.62 -8.09 7.98
N ALA A 62 -8.60 -7.51 6.79
CA ALA A 62 -9.73 -6.77 6.23
C ALA A 62 -10.94 -7.68 5.98
N LYS A 63 -10.70 -8.90 5.47
CA LYS A 63 -11.76 -9.89 5.25
C LYS A 63 -12.34 -10.40 6.56
N ALA A 64 -11.53 -10.55 7.61
CA ALA A 64 -12.00 -10.93 8.94
C ALA A 64 -12.87 -9.83 9.58
N GLN A 65 -12.61 -8.54 9.28
CA GLN A 65 -13.42 -7.42 9.77
C GLN A 65 -14.83 -7.41 9.17
N ASN A 66 -14.95 -7.75 7.86
CA ASN A 66 -16.25 -7.86 7.21
C ASN A 66 -16.24 -8.95 6.11
N THR A 67 -16.92 -10.04 6.38
CA THR A 67 -17.00 -11.20 5.47
C THR A 67 -17.89 -10.96 4.26
N ASN A 68 -18.79 -9.98 4.29
CA ASN A 68 -19.71 -9.66 3.20
C ASN A 68 -19.11 -8.69 2.17
N THR A 69 -17.93 -8.11 2.47
CA THR A 69 -17.17 -7.28 1.53
C THR A 69 -16.43 -8.17 0.53
N LYS A 70 -16.41 -7.76 -0.74
CA LYS A 70 -15.61 -8.40 -1.79
C LYS A 70 -14.24 -7.75 -1.86
N PHE A 71 -13.19 -8.51 -1.53
CA PHE A 71 -11.80 -8.06 -1.66
C PHE A 71 -11.15 -8.66 -2.90
N ILE A 72 -10.25 -7.89 -3.52
CA ILE A 72 -9.36 -8.29 -4.61
C ILE A 72 -7.98 -7.73 -4.27
N GLY A 73 -6.92 -8.50 -4.51
CA GLY A 73 -5.55 -8.02 -4.39
C GLY A 73 -4.88 -7.94 -5.76
N VAL A 74 -4.05 -6.92 -5.99
CA VAL A 74 -3.19 -6.82 -7.17
C VAL A 74 -1.76 -6.51 -6.76
N ASP A 75 -0.80 -7.21 -7.36
CA ASP A 75 0.63 -7.01 -7.14
C ASP A 75 1.39 -7.23 -8.44
N ILE A 76 2.64 -6.81 -8.50
CA ILE A 76 3.53 -7.00 -9.64
C ILE A 76 4.36 -8.29 -9.50
N ASP A 77 4.57 -8.78 -8.27
CA ASP A 77 5.49 -9.86 -7.95
C ASP A 77 4.80 -11.24 -7.86
N PRO A 78 5.09 -12.17 -8.78
CA PRO A 78 4.52 -13.52 -8.74
C PRO A 78 4.96 -14.32 -7.50
N LYS A 79 6.13 -14.04 -6.92
CA LYS A 79 6.61 -14.76 -5.72
C LYS A 79 5.80 -14.38 -4.48
N VAL A 80 5.52 -13.09 -4.29
CA VAL A 80 4.67 -12.66 -3.15
C VAL A 80 3.25 -13.17 -3.32
N ARG A 81 2.75 -13.30 -4.58
CA ARG A 81 1.45 -13.91 -4.85
C ARG A 81 1.37 -15.35 -4.37
N GLU A 82 2.40 -16.16 -4.60
CA GLU A 82 2.45 -17.55 -4.11
C GLU A 82 2.43 -17.61 -2.58
N ILE A 83 3.21 -16.75 -1.91
CA ILE A 83 3.24 -16.63 -0.45
C ILE A 83 1.85 -16.23 0.07
N ALA A 84 1.22 -15.22 -0.54
CA ALA A 84 -0.10 -14.75 -0.16
C ALA A 84 -1.17 -15.85 -0.35
N LEU A 85 -1.18 -16.55 -1.47
CA LEU A 85 -2.09 -17.68 -1.72
C LEU A 85 -1.93 -18.79 -0.66
N HIS A 86 -0.69 -19.12 -0.29
CA HIS A 86 -0.45 -20.09 0.77
C HIS A 86 -1.02 -19.63 2.12
N LYS A 87 -0.82 -18.35 2.49
CA LYS A 87 -1.36 -17.78 3.74
C LYS A 87 -2.89 -17.74 3.75
N LEU A 88 -3.51 -17.28 2.65
CA LEU A 88 -4.97 -17.23 2.51
C LEU A 88 -5.57 -18.64 2.66
N ASN A 89 -5.02 -19.64 1.96
CA ASN A 89 -5.47 -21.03 2.05
C ASN A 89 -5.37 -21.58 3.48
N LYS A 90 -4.26 -21.30 4.19
CA LYS A 90 -4.08 -21.73 5.59
C LYS A 90 -5.13 -21.13 6.53
N GLN A 91 -5.69 -19.97 6.21
CA GLN A 91 -6.75 -19.29 6.96
C GLN A 91 -8.16 -19.59 6.44
N ASN A 92 -8.30 -20.47 5.44
CA ASN A 92 -9.56 -20.74 4.75
C ASN A 92 -10.22 -19.47 4.18
N VAL A 93 -9.41 -18.52 3.71
CA VAL A 93 -9.86 -17.28 3.09
C VAL A 93 -9.65 -17.36 1.58
N SER A 94 -10.71 -17.11 0.80
CA SER A 94 -10.65 -17.06 -0.67
C SER A 94 -10.79 -15.61 -1.13
N ILE A 95 -9.71 -15.07 -1.71
CA ILE A 95 -9.64 -13.72 -2.30
C ILE A 95 -8.89 -13.82 -3.62
N PRO A 96 -9.44 -13.28 -4.74
CA PRO A 96 -8.72 -13.19 -6.01
C PRO A 96 -7.43 -12.37 -5.85
N LEU A 97 -6.32 -12.91 -6.34
CA LEU A 97 -5.01 -12.26 -6.37
C LEU A 97 -4.54 -12.17 -7.82
N ASP A 98 -4.55 -10.96 -8.36
CA ASP A 98 -4.16 -10.69 -9.74
C ASP A 98 -2.73 -10.17 -9.81
N LEU A 99 -2.08 -10.41 -10.95
CA LEU A 99 -0.81 -9.80 -11.29
C LEU A 99 -1.03 -8.73 -12.35
N TYR A 100 -0.24 -7.66 -12.30
CA TYR A 100 -0.24 -6.64 -13.35
C TYR A 100 1.19 -6.36 -13.84
N ASN A 101 1.30 -5.63 -14.93
CA ASN A 101 2.55 -5.42 -15.66
C ASN A 101 3.36 -4.19 -15.20
N GLY A 102 2.93 -3.53 -14.10
CA GLY A 102 3.54 -2.31 -13.60
C GLY A 102 3.07 -1.01 -14.31
N ALA A 103 2.27 -1.11 -15.38
CA ALA A 103 1.80 0.05 -16.14
C ALA A 103 0.29 0.24 -16.01
N THR A 104 -0.50 -0.77 -16.44
CA THR A 104 -1.97 -0.68 -16.49
C THR A 104 -2.59 -1.77 -15.63
N LEU A 105 -3.51 -1.40 -14.77
CA LEU A 105 -4.27 -2.34 -13.96
C LEU A 105 -5.27 -3.13 -14.81
N PRO A 106 -5.42 -4.45 -14.58
CA PRO A 106 -6.30 -5.32 -15.38
C PRO A 106 -7.78 -5.18 -15.00
N TYR A 107 -8.23 -3.94 -14.73
CA TYR A 107 -9.58 -3.63 -14.27
C TYR A 107 -10.23 -2.55 -15.12
N GLN A 108 -11.56 -2.58 -15.16
CA GLN A 108 -12.36 -1.55 -15.83
C GLN A 108 -12.37 -0.24 -15.02
N GLU A 109 -12.71 0.86 -15.70
CA GLU A 109 -12.95 2.12 -15.02
C GLU A 109 -14.12 1.99 -14.03
N ASN A 110 -14.03 2.72 -12.91
CA ASN A 110 -15.11 2.82 -11.92
C ASN A 110 -15.57 1.45 -11.36
N GLN A 111 -14.63 0.55 -11.12
CA GLN A 111 -14.93 -0.80 -10.65
C GLN A 111 -14.99 -0.92 -9.12
N PHE A 112 -14.16 -0.17 -8.40
CA PHE A 112 -13.97 -0.33 -6.95
C PHE A 112 -14.63 0.77 -6.13
N ASP A 113 -15.26 0.40 -5.02
CA ASP A 113 -15.82 1.35 -4.04
C ASP A 113 -14.71 1.99 -3.19
N LYS A 114 -13.70 1.20 -2.86
CA LYS A 114 -12.51 1.65 -2.13
C LYS A 114 -11.26 0.98 -2.70
N ILE A 115 -10.14 1.68 -2.58
CA ILE A 115 -8.81 1.15 -2.86
C ILE A 115 -7.91 1.49 -1.69
N TYR A 116 -7.12 0.52 -1.24
CA TYR A 116 -6.09 0.81 -0.26
C TYR A 116 -4.73 0.23 -0.67
N SER A 117 -3.68 0.82 -0.12
CA SER A 117 -2.30 0.40 -0.31
C SER A 117 -1.51 0.59 0.98
N CYS A 118 -0.61 -0.34 1.28
CA CYS A 118 0.18 -0.31 2.50
C CYS A 118 1.65 -0.66 2.22
N LEU A 119 2.57 0.28 2.50
CA LEU A 119 4.02 0.09 2.34
C LEU A 119 4.45 -0.24 0.89
N VAL A 120 3.92 0.50 -0.08
CA VAL A 120 4.20 0.33 -1.50
C VAL A 120 4.85 1.57 -2.11
N PHE A 121 4.25 2.75 -1.90
CA PHE A 121 4.62 3.96 -2.64
C PHE A 121 6.03 4.47 -2.34
N HIS A 122 6.57 4.21 -1.14
CA HIS A 122 7.95 4.58 -0.81
C HIS A 122 9.01 3.86 -1.65
N GLN A 123 8.66 2.74 -2.29
CA GLN A 123 9.55 1.97 -3.16
C GLN A 123 9.52 2.44 -4.63
N LEU A 124 8.58 3.30 -4.99
CA LEU A 124 8.38 3.79 -6.35
C LEU A 124 9.09 5.14 -6.56
N ASP A 125 9.61 5.40 -7.74
CA ASP A 125 10.05 6.75 -8.12
C ASP A 125 8.86 7.68 -8.41
N GLU A 126 9.13 8.98 -8.57
CA GLU A 126 8.11 10.01 -8.72
C GLU A 126 7.15 9.76 -9.90
N GLU A 127 7.71 9.36 -11.04
CA GLU A 127 6.93 9.10 -12.26
C GLU A 127 6.03 7.88 -12.06
N THR A 128 6.57 6.79 -11.55
CA THR A 128 5.84 5.56 -11.25
C THR A 128 4.76 5.78 -10.20
N LYS A 129 5.06 6.54 -9.11
CA LYS A 129 4.04 6.95 -8.12
C LYS A 129 2.85 7.62 -8.77
N LEU A 130 3.12 8.64 -9.62
CA LEU A 130 2.04 9.38 -10.27
C LEU A 130 1.23 8.51 -11.24
N ASN A 131 1.89 7.66 -12.02
CA ASN A 131 1.23 6.76 -12.96
C ASN A 131 0.37 5.73 -12.24
N CYS A 132 0.87 5.11 -11.17
CA CYS A 132 0.07 4.20 -10.32
C CYS A 132 -1.14 4.92 -9.75
N LEU A 133 -0.98 6.12 -9.18
CA LEU A 133 -2.10 6.88 -8.60
C LEU A 133 -3.16 7.25 -9.66
N LYS A 134 -2.76 7.57 -10.90
CA LYS A 134 -3.70 7.81 -12.00
C LYS A 134 -4.48 6.54 -12.37
N GLU A 135 -3.83 5.39 -12.40
CA GLU A 135 -4.50 4.11 -12.63
C GLU A 135 -5.46 3.75 -11.49
N LEU A 136 -5.07 3.98 -10.22
CA LEU A 136 -5.98 3.81 -9.09
C LEU A 136 -7.17 4.77 -9.18
N HIS A 137 -6.95 6.02 -9.62
CA HIS A 137 -8.04 6.97 -9.87
C HIS A 137 -8.97 6.47 -10.98
N ARG A 138 -8.44 5.91 -12.08
CA ARG A 138 -9.24 5.39 -13.19
C ARG A 138 -10.19 4.29 -12.73
N VAL A 139 -9.69 3.30 -11.97
CA VAL A 139 -10.46 2.13 -11.58
C VAL A 139 -11.36 2.35 -10.35
N LEU A 140 -11.16 3.44 -9.60
CA LEU A 140 -12.00 3.82 -8.47
C LEU A 140 -13.32 4.44 -8.97
N LYS A 141 -14.44 4.11 -8.34
CA LYS A 141 -15.75 4.70 -8.64
C LYS A 141 -15.81 6.20 -8.29
N PRO A 142 -16.69 7.00 -8.92
CA PRO A 142 -17.03 8.32 -8.41
C PRO A 142 -17.46 8.26 -6.93
N ASN A 143 -17.00 9.20 -6.13
CA ASN A 143 -17.14 9.21 -4.66
C ASN A 143 -16.44 8.06 -3.92
N GLY A 144 -15.73 7.19 -4.62
CA GLY A 144 -14.91 6.14 -4.03
C GLY A 144 -13.75 6.70 -3.21
N LYS A 145 -13.22 5.90 -2.29
CA LYS A 145 -12.17 6.31 -1.35
C LYS A 145 -10.85 5.63 -1.66
N LEU A 146 -9.79 6.42 -1.70
CA LEU A 146 -8.40 5.93 -1.69
C LEU A 146 -7.85 6.06 -0.27
N ILE A 147 -7.23 4.99 0.25
CA ILE A 147 -6.54 4.95 1.53
C ILE A 147 -5.09 4.50 1.29
N ILE A 148 -4.11 5.30 1.68
CA ILE A 148 -2.69 4.94 1.58
C ILE A 148 -2.09 4.99 2.98
N ALA A 149 -1.44 3.90 3.39
CA ALA A 149 -0.68 3.81 4.63
C ALA A 149 0.80 3.58 4.28
N ASP A 150 1.64 4.59 4.50
CA ASP A 150 3.04 4.55 4.07
C ASP A 150 3.91 5.45 4.93
N TRP A 151 5.23 5.39 4.71
CA TRP A 151 6.18 6.30 5.34
C TRP A 151 5.83 7.75 5.02
N GLY A 152 5.78 8.56 6.05
CA GLY A 152 5.50 9.98 5.97
C GLY A 152 6.68 10.85 6.44
N LYS A 153 6.45 12.17 6.49
CA LYS A 153 7.43 13.12 6.96
C LYS A 153 7.82 12.83 8.41
N ALA A 154 9.12 12.69 8.67
CA ALA A 154 9.65 12.49 10.02
C ALA A 154 9.27 13.66 10.93
N GLN A 155 8.70 13.36 12.10
CA GLN A 155 8.24 14.39 13.04
C GLN A 155 9.37 14.98 13.90
N ASN A 156 10.51 14.32 13.99
CA ASN A 156 11.67 14.81 14.71
C ASN A 156 13.00 14.36 14.08
N LYS A 157 14.11 14.97 14.56
CA LYS A 157 15.45 14.70 14.03
C LYS A 157 15.92 13.26 14.25
N LEU A 158 15.55 12.63 15.36
CA LEU A 158 15.90 11.24 15.66
C LEU A 158 15.23 10.30 14.67
N MET A 159 13.93 10.44 14.42
CA MET A 159 13.20 9.67 13.44
C MET A 159 13.72 9.89 12.02
N ARG A 160 14.15 11.12 11.70
CA ARG A 160 14.81 11.39 10.41
C ARG A 160 16.11 10.63 10.27
N PHE A 161 16.89 10.53 11.35
CA PHE A 161 18.15 9.78 11.37
C PHE A 161 17.90 8.27 11.24
N THR A 162 16.99 7.70 12.04
CA THR A 162 16.69 6.25 12.00
C THR A 162 16.05 5.85 10.68
N PHE A 163 15.27 6.72 10.02
CA PHE A 163 14.75 6.48 8.67
C PHE A 163 15.86 6.36 7.61
N GLY A 164 17.06 6.84 7.89
CA GLY A 164 18.23 6.62 7.05
C GLY A 164 18.54 5.14 6.80
N PHE A 165 18.22 4.25 7.75
CA PHE A 165 18.35 2.80 7.54
C PHE A 165 17.34 2.28 6.53
N VAL A 166 16.10 2.77 6.55
CA VAL A 166 15.08 2.44 5.53
C VAL A 166 15.57 2.92 4.16
N GLN A 167 16.11 4.14 4.07
CA GLN A 167 16.64 4.70 2.82
C GLN A 167 17.82 3.92 2.26
N LEU A 168 18.63 3.28 3.11
CA LEU A 168 19.74 2.41 2.66
C LEU A 168 19.23 1.11 2.03
N LEU A 169 18.08 0.59 2.48
CA LEU A 169 17.48 -0.65 1.97
C LEU A 169 16.62 -0.40 0.73
N ASP A 170 15.74 0.61 0.80
CA ASP A 170 14.72 0.89 -0.24
C ASP A 170 15.18 1.94 -1.27
N GLY A 171 16.34 2.55 -1.04
CA GLY A 171 16.93 3.56 -1.91
C GLY A 171 16.56 5.01 -1.53
N PHE A 172 17.53 5.91 -1.64
CA PHE A 172 17.34 7.33 -1.34
C PHE A 172 16.43 8.03 -2.34
N LYS A 173 16.49 7.63 -3.63
CA LYS A 173 15.71 8.26 -4.70
C LYS A 173 14.22 8.03 -4.52
N THR A 174 13.82 6.82 -4.18
CA THR A 174 12.42 6.39 -4.06
C THR A 174 11.75 6.89 -2.78
N THR A 175 12.51 6.96 -1.67
CA THR A 175 12.01 7.32 -0.34
C THR A 175 12.06 8.81 -0.02
N ASN A 176 12.79 9.62 -0.81
CA ASN A 176 13.02 11.05 -0.55
C ASN A 176 11.70 11.86 -0.50
N ASP A 177 10.74 11.52 -1.34
CA ASP A 177 9.44 12.19 -1.39
C ASP A 177 8.61 11.94 -0.15
N ASN A 178 8.66 10.72 0.37
CA ASN A 178 8.02 10.34 1.63
C ASN A 178 8.63 11.14 2.79
N VAL A 179 9.97 11.25 2.83
CA VAL A 179 10.69 12.07 3.83
C VAL A 179 10.27 13.55 3.77
N LYS A 180 10.08 14.09 2.58
CA LYS A 180 9.61 15.47 2.36
C LYS A 180 8.12 15.64 2.65
N GLY A 181 7.35 14.54 2.77
CA GLY A 181 5.91 14.56 2.99
C GLY A 181 5.11 14.91 1.73
N LEU A 182 5.57 14.52 0.56
CA LEU A 182 4.98 14.88 -0.74
C LEU A 182 3.83 13.98 -1.18
N MET A 183 3.51 12.91 -0.44
CA MET A 183 2.41 12.00 -0.80
C MET A 183 1.06 12.71 -1.04
N PRO A 184 0.60 13.67 -0.21
CA PRO A 184 -0.63 14.41 -0.51
C PRO A 184 -0.58 15.16 -1.84
N THR A 185 0.58 15.70 -2.23
CA THR A 185 0.77 16.38 -3.51
C THR A 185 0.64 15.42 -4.69
N PHE A 186 1.26 14.23 -4.61
CA PHE A 186 1.12 13.21 -5.65
C PHE A 186 -0.34 12.74 -5.80
N ILE A 187 -1.03 12.51 -4.69
CA ILE A 187 -2.44 12.12 -4.68
C ILE A 187 -3.30 13.19 -5.36
N THR A 188 -3.09 14.47 -5.01
CA THR A 188 -3.81 15.59 -5.64
C THR A 188 -3.50 15.70 -7.15
N ASN A 189 -2.23 15.57 -7.54
CA ASN A 189 -1.80 15.66 -8.95
C ASN A 189 -2.33 14.50 -9.80
N ALA A 190 -2.69 13.38 -9.18
CA ALA A 190 -3.33 12.26 -9.85
C ALA A 190 -4.85 12.44 -10.07
N GLY A 191 -5.44 13.55 -9.61
CA GLY A 191 -6.86 13.89 -9.81
C GLY A 191 -7.76 13.64 -8.61
N PHE A 192 -7.22 13.16 -7.48
CA PHE A 192 -8.02 12.98 -6.27
C PHE A 192 -8.30 14.31 -5.57
N SER A 193 -9.40 14.35 -4.84
CA SER A 193 -9.86 15.47 -4.03
C SER A 193 -9.97 15.09 -2.56
N ASN A 194 -10.19 16.08 -1.69
CA ASN A 194 -10.31 15.91 -0.24
C ASN A 194 -9.13 15.11 0.36
N VAL A 195 -7.91 15.44 -0.12
CA VAL A 195 -6.69 14.75 0.32
C VAL A 195 -6.35 15.20 1.72
N GLU A 196 -6.30 14.27 2.66
CA GLU A 196 -5.97 14.54 4.05
C GLU A 196 -5.03 13.48 4.64
N THR A 197 -4.22 13.87 5.60
CA THR A 197 -3.49 12.95 6.48
C THR A 197 -4.36 12.69 7.70
N THR A 198 -4.99 11.51 7.78
CA THR A 198 -5.95 11.19 8.84
C THR A 198 -5.28 10.85 10.15
N LYS A 199 -4.17 10.13 10.09
CA LYS A 199 -3.39 9.69 11.25
C LYS A 199 -1.91 9.61 10.92
N SER A 200 -1.08 9.70 11.98
CA SER A 200 0.34 9.38 11.91
C SER A 200 0.76 8.70 13.20
N ILE A 201 1.60 7.67 13.09
CA ILE A 201 2.18 6.96 14.22
C ILE A 201 3.70 7.01 14.16
N ASN A 202 4.30 7.20 15.30
CA ASN A 202 5.76 7.14 15.43
C ASN A 202 6.18 5.70 15.63
N THR A 203 7.14 5.27 14.82
CA THR A 203 7.79 3.95 14.94
C THR A 203 9.25 4.13 15.32
N MET A 204 9.95 3.03 15.58
CA MET A 204 11.39 3.08 15.86
C MET A 204 12.21 3.58 14.68
N ILE A 205 11.73 3.40 13.45
CA ILE A 205 12.47 3.65 12.20
C ILE A 205 11.90 4.79 11.36
N GLY A 206 10.86 5.49 11.83
CA GLY A 206 10.28 6.62 11.12
C GLY A 206 8.83 6.91 11.50
N THR A 207 8.21 7.86 10.81
CA THR A 207 6.79 8.19 10.95
C THR A 207 6.00 7.44 9.89
N PHE A 208 4.99 6.70 10.30
CA PHE A 208 4.05 6.01 9.43
C PHE A 208 2.74 6.79 9.38
N SER A 209 2.28 7.14 8.19
CA SER A 209 1.15 8.06 7.98
C SER A 209 0.05 7.42 7.13
N TYR A 210 -1.19 7.80 7.44
CA TYR A 210 -2.38 7.38 6.70
C TYR A 210 -2.92 8.57 5.94
N TYR A 211 -3.13 8.38 4.66
CA TYR A 211 -3.68 9.37 3.75
C TYR A 211 -5.02 8.87 3.24
N ARG A 212 -6.01 9.76 3.18
CA ARG A 212 -7.31 9.49 2.60
C ARG A 212 -7.62 10.52 1.53
N ALA A 213 -8.26 10.08 0.46
CA ALA A 213 -8.71 10.93 -0.63
C ALA A 213 -9.98 10.37 -1.27
N THR A 214 -10.66 11.17 -2.08
CA THR A 214 -11.87 10.78 -2.81
C THR A 214 -11.70 11.06 -4.30
N LYS A 215 -12.29 10.21 -5.15
CA LYS A 215 -12.52 10.53 -6.55
C LYS A 215 -13.80 11.36 -6.66
N LYS A 216 -13.74 12.50 -7.35
CA LYS A 216 -14.94 13.28 -7.73
C LYS A 216 -15.63 12.65 -8.92
#